data_eead31884c311c22080b7edd24f27ae9
#
_entry.id   eead31884c311c22080b7edd24f27ae9
#
_cell.length_a   1.000
_cell.length_b   1.000
_cell.length_c   1.000
_cell.angle_alpha   90.00
_cell.angle_beta   90.00
_cell.angle_gamma   90.00
#
_symmetry.space_group_name_H-M   'P 1'
#
loop_
_entity.id
_entity.type
_entity.pdbx_description
1 polymer ?
#
loop_
_entity_poly.entity_id
_entity_poly.type
_entity_poly.pdbx_seq_one_letter_code
_entity_poly.pdbx_strand_id
1 'polypeptide(L)'
;KSQGVVPFLKVANDTAVAVNQGGKRKGAVCAYLETWHLDIEEFLELRKNTGDDRRRTHDMNTANWVPDLFMQRVFEDAEWTLFTPSETPDLHDLTGAEFAERYAHYEAVAKQENMLHKKVRAKDLWRKMLSMLFETGHPWITFKDVCNLRSPQQHVGVVHSSNLCTEITLNTSQDEIAVCNLGSINLVQHVQGGVLDREKLARTIKTAVRMLDNVIDINYYAVPQAKNSNLKHRPVGMGIMGFQDALYEMGIAYGSDAAVDFADESMEVISYYAIETSSNLAVERGTYETFKGSLWDQGILPIDSLDIVAKSRPERMFEVDRTQRLDWDSLRAKVQKDGMRNSNVMAIAPTATISNICGVSQSIEPTFQNLYVKSNLSGEFTVINPYLVRALKERGLWDTVMVNDLKHFEGSVQKIARIPEELKAIFATAFEVDTRWIVDAASRRQKWIDQAQSLNLYIAGANGKKLDITYKMAWLRGLKTTYYLRALGATSAEKSTINTGALNAVKPASIEAPMVAAQAVEMKKPEVQAEEDFATAAPVPLACSIDNPDCEACQ
;
A
#
# COMPACT_ATOMS: atom_id res chain seq x y z
N LYS A 1 6.32 34.88 13.96
CA LYS A 1 6.55 33.54 14.56
C LYS A 1 5.60 32.57 13.89
N SER A 2 6.11 31.42 13.41
CA SER A 2 5.31 30.33 12.84
C SER A 2 4.39 29.72 13.93
N GLN A 3 3.20 29.27 13.51
CA GLN A 3 2.29 28.49 14.36
C GLN A 3 2.38 26.98 14.03
N GLY A 4 3.54 26.54 13.56
CA GLY A 4 3.79 25.15 13.21
C GLY A 4 3.36 24.77 11.79
N VAL A 5 3.39 23.47 11.49
CA VAL A 5 3.13 22.94 10.13
C VAL A 5 1.65 22.97 9.76
N VAL A 6 0.73 22.88 10.71
CA VAL A 6 -0.71 22.71 10.46
C VAL A 6 -1.32 23.81 9.58
N PRO A 7 -1.08 25.13 9.85
CA PRO A 7 -1.62 26.18 8.98
C PRO A 7 -1.11 26.12 7.54
N PHE A 8 0.16 25.76 7.35
CA PHE A 8 0.74 25.64 6.00
C PHE A 8 0.19 24.41 5.26
N LEU A 9 -0.02 23.30 5.96
CA LEU A 9 -0.65 22.11 5.37
C LEU A 9 -2.11 22.39 4.99
N LYS A 10 -2.82 23.26 5.73
CA LYS A 10 -4.16 23.72 5.33
C LYS A 10 -4.13 24.45 3.98
N VAL A 11 -3.14 25.31 3.75
CA VAL A 11 -2.96 25.98 2.44
C VAL A 11 -2.72 24.95 1.33
N ALA A 12 -1.88 23.94 1.57
CA ALA A 12 -1.63 22.87 0.60
C ALA A 12 -2.89 22.04 0.32
N ASN A 13 -3.67 21.73 1.35
CA ASN A 13 -4.95 21.03 1.24
C ASN A 13 -5.92 21.83 0.33
N ASP A 14 -6.12 23.11 0.60
CA ASP A 14 -7.06 23.93 -0.15
C ASP A 14 -6.58 24.17 -1.60
N THR A 15 -5.26 24.22 -1.81
CA THR A 15 -4.67 24.25 -3.15
C THR A 15 -4.96 22.97 -3.93
N ALA A 16 -4.83 21.80 -3.29
CA ALA A 16 -5.14 20.52 -3.92
C ALA A 16 -6.62 20.45 -4.35
N VAL A 17 -7.53 20.96 -3.53
CA VAL A 17 -8.96 21.05 -3.87
C VAL A 17 -9.21 21.98 -5.05
N ALA A 18 -8.48 23.10 -5.13
CA ALA A 18 -8.64 24.10 -6.20
C ALA A 18 -8.13 23.60 -7.56
N VAL A 19 -7.12 22.72 -7.56
CA VAL A 19 -6.55 22.17 -8.80
C VAL A 19 -7.41 21.02 -9.30
N ASN A 20 -7.95 21.16 -10.51
CA ASN A 20 -8.84 20.16 -11.09
C ASN A 20 -8.63 20.07 -12.60
N GLN A 21 -8.37 18.89 -13.12
CA GLN A 21 -8.18 18.63 -14.55
C GLN A 21 -9.53 18.46 -15.26
N GLY A 22 -10.14 19.60 -15.64
CA GLY A 22 -11.38 19.60 -16.42
C GLY A 22 -12.58 18.94 -15.73
N GLY A 23 -12.64 18.97 -14.39
CA GLY A 23 -13.72 18.38 -13.60
C GLY A 23 -13.66 16.86 -13.47
N LYS A 24 -12.70 16.21 -14.12
CA LYS A 24 -12.60 14.74 -14.16
C LYS A 24 -11.58 14.16 -13.20
N ARG A 25 -10.56 14.93 -12.81
CA ARG A 25 -9.50 14.49 -11.93
C ARG A 25 -9.11 15.61 -10.97
N LYS A 26 -9.33 15.39 -9.68
CA LYS A 26 -8.98 16.35 -8.63
C LYS A 26 -7.48 16.33 -8.37
N GLY A 27 -6.93 17.45 -7.87
CA GLY A 27 -5.58 17.47 -7.32
C GLY A 27 -5.48 16.55 -6.11
N ALA A 28 -4.38 15.82 -6.00
CA ALA A 28 -4.13 14.93 -4.87
C ALA A 28 -2.73 15.19 -4.30
N VAL A 29 -2.62 15.28 -2.99
CA VAL A 29 -1.39 15.60 -2.26
C VAL A 29 -1.26 14.67 -1.06
N CYS A 30 -0.02 14.24 -0.77
CA CYS A 30 0.31 13.56 0.47
C CYS A 30 1.43 14.33 1.18
N ALA A 31 1.22 14.72 2.43
CA ALA A 31 2.25 15.30 3.27
C ALA A 31 2.92 14.22 4.12
N TYR A 32 4.26 14.23 4.12
CA TYR A 32 5.09 13.37 4.94
C TYR A 32 5.70 14.17 6.08
N LEU A 33 5.66 13.65 7.30
CA LEU A 33 6.33 14.27 8.46
C LEU A 33 7.11 13.22 9.24
N GLU A 34 8.32 13.59 9.63
CA GLU A 34 9.17 12.73 10.47
C GLU A 34 8.69 12.70 11.92
N THR A 35 8.80 11.53 12.56
CA THR A 35 8.29 11.32 13.92
C THR A 35 9.03 12.10 15.01
N TRP A 36 10.19 12.68 14.73
CA TRP A 36 10.91 13.56 15.65
C TRP A 36 10.48 15.03 15.60
N HIS A 37 9.60 15.41 14.66
CA HIS A 37 9.16 16.79 14.51
C HIS A 37 8.27 17.21 15.68
N LEU A 38 8.47 18.43 16.16
CA LEU A 38 7.75 18.97 17.33
C LEU A 38 6.23 18.96 17.17
N ASP A 39 5.74 19.17 15.94
CA ASP A 39 4.30 19.23 15.62
C ASP A 39 3.71 17.85 15.26
N ILE A 40 4.43 16.76 15.47
CA ILE A 40 3.96 15.43 15.06
C ILE A 40 2.61 15.05 15.67
N GLU A 41 2.36 15.39 16.92
CA GLU A 41 1.12 15.04 17.59
C GLU A 41 -0.10 15.76 16.98
N GLU A 42 0.06 17.01 16.53
CA GLU A 42 -0.99 17.75 15.81
C GLU A 42 -1.16 17.26 14.38
N PHE A 43 -0.05 16.90 13.71
CA PHE A 43 -0.06 16.30 12.39
C PHE A 43 -0.86 14.99 12.35
N LEU A 44 -0.75 14.15 13.38
CA LEU A 44 -1.52 12.91 13.49
C LEU A 44 -3.03 13.14 13.51
N GLU A 45 -3.48 14.30 13.94
CA GLU A 45 -4.91 14.64 14.10
C GLU A 45 -5.53 15.36 12.91
N LEU A 46 -4.76 15.61 11.84
CA LEU A 46 -5.21 16.40 10.67
C LEU A 46 -6.47 15.86 9.98
N ARG A 47 -6.71 14.56 10.06
CA ARG A 47 -7.85 13.89 9.41
C ARG A 47 -8.98 13.51 10.37
N LYS A 48 -8.93 13.95 11.63
CA LYS A 48 -10.02 13.70 12.58
C LYS A 48 -11.32 14.39 12.16
N ASN A 49 -12.44 13.70 12.35
CA ASN A 49 -13.78 14.24 12.10
C ASN A 49 -14.31 15.12 13.25
N THR A 50 -13.49 15.36 14.27
CA THR A 50 -13.84 16.15 15.45
C THR A 50 -12.83 17.28 15.68
N GLY A 51 -13.24 18.31 16.39
CA GLY A 51 -12.40 19.47 16.71
C GLY A 51 -12.60 20.64 15.74
N ASP A 52 -11.63 21.56 15.69
CA ASP A 52 -11.69 22.75 14.84
C ASP A 52 -11.32 22.41 13.39
N ASP A 53 -12.26 22.54 12.46
CA ASP A 53 -12.07 22.28 11.03
C ASP A 53 -10.96 23.14 10.40
N ARG A 54 -10.66 24.30 10.96
CA ARG A 54 -9.55 25.16 10.52
C ARG A 54 -8.19 24.47 10.70
N ARG A 55 -8.12 23.47 11.57
CA ARG A 55 -6.93 22.67 11.88
C ARG A 55 -6.99 21.26 11.25
N ARG A 56 -7.87 21.06 10.28
CA ARG A 56 -8.06 19.77 9.58
C ARG A 56 -7.74 19.91 8.10
N THR A 57 -7.28 18.80 7.50
CA THR A 57 -6.92 18.70 6.09
C THR A 57 -7.55 17.43 5.51
N HIS A 58 -8.88 17.46 5.31
CA HIS A 58 -9.64 16.28 4.89
C HIS A 58 -9.36 15.83 3.45
N ASP A 59 -8.92 16.75 2.59
CA ASP A 59 -8.67 16.49 1.16
C ASP A 59 -7.21 16.15 0.84
N MET A 60 -6.35 16.16 1.86
CA MET A 60 -4.93 15.83 1.73
C MET A 60 -4.60 14.56 2.49
N ASN A 61 -3.86 13.65 1.87
CA ASN A 61 -3.34 12.48 2.53
C ASN A 61 -2.13 12.82 3.40
N THR A 62 -1.88 12.01 4.41
CA THR A 62 -0.75 12.19 5.33
C THR A 62 -0.03 10.86 5.57
N ALA A 63 1.28 10.92 5.76
CA ALA A 63 2.12 9.77 6.06
C ALA A 63 3.19 10.12 7.11
N ASN A 64 3.45 9.19 7.99
CA ASN A 64 4.57 9.27 8.93
C ASN A 64 5.86 8.80 8.24
N TRP A 65 6.93 9.57 8.33
CA TRP A 65 8.27 9.20 7.88
C TRP A 65 9.09 8.80 9.10
N VAL A 66 9.23 7.48 9.31
CA VAL A 66 9.67 6.89 10.58
C VAL A 66 11.13 6.46 10.50
N PRO A 67 12.04 7.08 11.28
CA PRO A 67 13.42 6.61 11.39
C PRO A 67 13.51 5.31 12.20
N ASP A 68 14.49 4.47 11.89
CA ASP A 68 14.72 3.19 12.57
C ASP A 68 14.96 3.37 14.08
N LEU A 69 15.65 4.44 14.48
CA LEU A 69 15.87 4.76 15.91
C LEU A 69 14.55 4.91 16.68
N PHE A 70 13.52 5.52 16.05
CA PHE A 70 12.21 5.61 16.69
C PHE A 70 11.61 4.22 16.93
N MET A 71 11.66 3.34 15.93
CA MET A 71 11.16 1.97 16.07
C MET A 71 11.93 1.19 17.14
N GLN A 72 13.24 1.31 17.18
CA GLN A 72 14.07 0.71 18.25
C GLN A 72 13.60 1.16 19.62
N ARG A 73 13.40 2.47 19.83
CA ARG A 73 12.90 3.02 21.10
C ARG A 73 11.46 2.61 21.42
N VAL A 74 10.63 2.34 20.43
CA VAL A 74 9.30 1.75 20.64
C VAL A 74 9.42 0.33 21.21
N PHE A 75 10.34 -0.50 20.69
CA PHE A 75 10.59 -1.83 21.21
C PHE A 75 11.19 -1.81 22.63
N GLU A 76 12.09 -0.88 22.90
CA GLU A 76 12.79 -0.70 24.16
C GLU A 76 11.97 0.04 25.23
N ASP A 77 10.80 0.55 24.85
CA ASP A 77 9.95 1.42 25.70
C ASP A 77 10.69 2.67 26.24
N ALA A 78 11.54 3.25 25.39
CA ALA A 78 12.39 4.38 25.72
C ALA A 78 11.72 5.74 25.47
N GLU A 79 12.36 6.81 25.95
CA GLU A 79 11.97 8.19 25.65
C GLU A 79 12.28 8.56 24.20
N TRP A 80 11.50 9.48 23.66
CA TRP A 80 11.67 10.08 22.34
C TRP A 80 11.55 11.59 22.45
N THR A 81 12.49 12.31 21.86
CA THR A 81 12.53 13.77 21.93
C THR A 81 12.05 14.38 20.63
N LEU A 82 11.09 15.28 20.72
CA LEU A 82 10.58 16.06 19.59
C LEU A 82 11.34 17.37 19.50
N PHE A 83 11.79 17.71 18.29
CA PHE A 83 12.57 18.90 18.00
C PHE A 83 11.91 19.79 16.94
N THR A 84 12.30 21.06 16.92
CA THR A 84 12.00 21.96 15.81
C THR A 84 13.10 21.88 14.75
N PRO A 85 12.75 21.76 13.45
CA PRO A 85 13.75 21.69 12.39
C PRO A 85 14.70 22.88 12.32
N SER A 86 14.28 24.04 12.81
CA SER A 86 15.13 25.23 12.84
C SER A 86 16.37 25.09 13.74
N GLU A 87 16.29 24.23 14.75
CA GLU A 87 17.40 23.97 15.69
C GLU A 87 18.11 22.64 15.43
N THR A 88 17.51 21.78 14.61
CA THR A 88 18.08 20.49 14.17
C THR A 88 18.02 20.34 12.64
N PRO A 89 18.63 21.28 11.90
CA PRO A 89 18.40 21.42 10.45
C PRO A 89 18.91 20.25 9.62
N ASP A 90 19.84 19.48 10.13
CA ASP A 90 20.48 18.33 9.44
C ASP A 90 19.74 17.00 9.65
N LEU A 91 18.87 16.86 10.64
CA LEU A 91 18.18 15.59 10.92
C LEU A 91 17.35 15.08 9.75
N HIS A 92 16.79 16.00 8.95
CA HIS A 92 15.99 15.62 7.78
C HIS A 92 16.82 14.93 6.69
N ASP A 93 18.09 15.31 6.54
CA ASP A 93 19.01 14.79 5.54
C ASP A 93 19.83 13.58 6.01
N LEU A 94 19.82 13.25 7.30
CA LEU A 94 20.55 12.13 7.87
C LEU A 94 19.71 10.87 7.97
N THR A 95 20.37 9.72 7.83
CA THR A 95 19.74 8.39 7.85
C THR A 95 20.60 7.36 8.58
N GLY A 96 20.00 6.30 9.07
CA GLY A 96 20.72 5.18 9.69
C GLY A 96 21.53 5.59 10.91
N ALA A 97 22.79 5.15 10.97
CA ALA A 97 23.68 5.40 12.10
C ALA A 97 24.02 6.90 12.27
N GLU A 98 24.19 7.62 11.17
CA GLU A 98 24.48 9.07 11.20
C GLU A 98 23.31 9.85 11.80
N PHE A 99 22.08 9.49 11.45
CA PHE A 99 20.87 10.05 12.08
C PHE A 99 20.86 9.75 13.59
N ALA A 100 21.10 8.51 13.98
CA ALA A 100 21.05 8.10 15.38
C ALA A 100 22.10 8.83 16.24
N GLU A 101 23.34 8.97 15.73
CA GLU A 101 24.41 9.70 16.40
C GLU A 101 24.06 11.19 16.56
N ARG A 102 23.61 11.81 15.47
CA ARG A 102 23.27 13.24 15.48
C ARG A 102 22.06 13.54 16.35
N TYR A 103 21.06 12.68 16.30
CA TYR A 103 19.88 12.79 17.16
C TYR A 103 20.26 12.70 18.66
N ALA A 104 21.10 11.72 19.03
CA ALA A 104 21.60 11.57 20.39
C ALA A 104 22.42 12.80 20.84
N HIS A 105 23.21 13.38 19.93
CA HIS A 105 23.91 14.63 20.21
C HIS A 105 22.94 15.78 20.56
N TYR A 106 21.89 15.97 19.75
CA TYR A 106 20.87 16.99 20.04
C TYR A 106 20.14 16.73 21.37
N GLU A 107 19.84 15.48 21.69
CA GLU A 107 19.28 15.14 23.00
C GLU A 107 20.19 15.52 24.18
N ALA A 108 21.50 15.32 24.02
CA ALA A 108 22.49 15.65 25.05
C ALA A 108 22.62 17.15 25.27
N VAL A 109 22.60 17.97 24.22
CA VAL A 109 22.82 19.41 24.31
C VAL A 109 21.53 20.22 24.46
N ALA A 110 20.38 19.66 24.17
CA ALA A 110 19.10 20.36 24.12
C ALA A 110 18.79 21.21 25.38
N LYS A 111 19.08 20.66 26.56
CA LYS A 111 18.86 21.34 27.83
C LYS A 111 19.89 22.44 28.11
N GLN A 112 21.13 22.22 27.72
CA GLN A 112 22.24 23.18 27.96
C GLN A 112 22.12 24.37 27.01
N GLU A 113 21.76 24.14 25.76
CA GLU A 113 21.59 25.13 24.70
C GLU A 113 20.20 25.77 24.68
N ASN A 114 19.34 25.41 25.65
CA ASN A 114 17.96 25.90 25.77
C ASN A 114 17.15 25.73 24.47
N MET A 115 17.36 24.61 23.78
CA MET A 115 16.63 24.28 22.56
C MET A 115 15.15 24.00 22.84
N LEU A 116 14.29 24.40 21.92
CA LEU A 116 12.86 24.06 21.99
C LEU A 116 12.65 22.57 21.69
N HIS A 117 12.33 21.80 22.71
CA HIS A 117 12.12 20.38 22.60
C HIS A 117 11.00 19.89 23.54
N LYS A 118 10.45 18.72 23.24
CA LYS A 118 9.47 18.02 24.07
C LYS A 118 9.84 16.54 24.15
N LYS A 119 9.87 16.00 25.36
CA LYS A 119 10.06 14.56 25.57
C LYS A 119 8.71 13.84 25.69
N VAL A 120 8.60 12.71 25.01
CA VAL A 120 7.46 11.80 25.06
C VAL A 120 7.97 10.35 25.17
N ARG A 121 7.15 9.41 25.58
CA ARG A 121 7.50 7.99 25.45
C ARG A 121 7.29 7.55 24.00
N ALA A 122 8.27 6.92 23.41
CA ALA A 122 8.18 6.43 22.02
C ALA A 122 6.95 5.52 21.81
N LYS A 123 6.67 4.65 22.77
CA LYS A 123 5.54 3.73 22.76
C LYS A 123 4.18 4.43 22.81
N ASP A 124 4.07 5.55 23.53
CA ASP A 124 2.82 6.31 23.59
C ASP A 124 2.56 7.06 22.28
N LEU A 125 3.60 7.64 21.69
CA LEU A 125 3.50 8.26 20.37
C LEU A 125 3.13 7.20 19.30
N TRP A 126 3.75 6.03 19.36
CA TRP A 126 3.42 4.91 18.47
C TRP A 126 1.96 4.47 18.60
N ARG A 127 1.45 4.34 19.81
CA ARG A 127 0.03 4.04 20.05
C ARG A 127 -0.88 5.11 19.46
N LYS A 128 -0.53 6.40 19.62
CA LYS A 128 -1.28 7.51 19.03
C LYS A 128 -1.27 7.42 17.50
N MET A 129 -0.12 7.14 16.89
CA MET A 129 0.00 6.92 15.43
C MET A 129 -0.96 5.82 14.94
N LEU A 130 -0.93 4.66 15.58
CA LEU A 130 -1.81 3.54 15.22
C LEU A 130 -3.30 3.82 15.49
N SER A 131 -3.61 4.52 16.57
CA SER A 131 -4.99 4.92 16.89
C SER A 131 -5.56 5.85 15.82
N MET A 132 -4.79 6.86 15.39
CA MET A 132 -5.22 7.79 14.35
C MET A 132 -5.32 7.10 12.99
N LEU A 133 -4.39 6.22 12.67
CA LEU A 133 -4.45 5.41 11.45
C LEU A 133 -5.71 4.53 11.42
N PHE A 134 -6.07 3.92 12.54
CA PHE A 134 -7.30 3.13 12.64
C PHE A 134 -8.57 3.99 12.54
N GLU A 135 -8.59 5.13 13.22
CA GLU A 135 -9.76 6.03 13.26
C GLU A 135 -10.00 6.74 11.92
N THR A 136 -8.94 7.19 11.26
CA THR A 136 -9.04 8.10 10.10
C THR A 136 -8.45 7.53 8.80
N GLY A 137 -7.80 6.36 8.85
CA GLY A 137 -7.03 5.81 7.73
C GLY A 137 -5.68 6.49 7.50
N HIS A 138 -5.32 7.49 8.29
CA HIS A 138 -4.11 8.32 8.15
C HIS A 138 -3.52 8.74 9.51
N PRO A 139 -2.25 9.15 9.56
CA PRO A 139 -1.20 9.06 8.53
C PRO A 139 -0.74 7.61 8.29
N TRP A 140 -0.37 7.29 7.04
CA TRP A 140 0.24 5.98 6.74
C TRP A 140 1.59 5.82 7.42
N ILE A 141 2.06 4.58 7.58
CA ILE A 141 3.35 4.27 8.18
C ILE A 141 4.35 3.94 7.09
N THR A 142 5.43 4.72 7.01
CA THR A 142 6.53 4.53 6.07
C THR A 142 7.86 4.65 6.80
N PHE A 143 8.90 3.94 6.34
CA PHE A 143 10.16 3.76 7.07
C PHE A 143 11.32 4.42 6.34
N LYS A 144 11.81 5.54 6.91
CA LYS A 144 12.83 6.41 6.33
C LYS A 144 14.14 5.67 6.02
N ASP A 145 14.68 4.95 7.00
CA ASP A 145 16.04 4.44 6.90
C ASP A 145 16.16 3.32 5.87
N VAL A 146 15.23 2.37 5.84
CA VAL A 146 15.27 1.30 4.84
C VAL A 146 15.07 1.84 3.42
N CYS A 147 14.29 2.92 3.24
CA CYS A 147 14.18 3.60 1.95
C CYS A 147 15.53 4.17 1.48
N ASN A 148 16.27 4.78 2.38
CA ASN A 148 17.55 5.41 2.10
C ASN A 148 18.72 4.42 2.04
N LEU A 149 18.82 3.53 3.02
CA LEU A 149 19.90 2.53 3.11
C LEU A 149 19.91 1.56 1.91
N ARG A 150 18.75 1.32 1.30
CA ARG A 150 18.60 0.50 0.11
C ARG A 150 18.39 1.30 -1.18
N SER A 151 18.57 2.62 -1.13
CA SER A 151 18.52 3.46 -2.33
C SER A 151 19.79 3.29 -3.15
N PRO A 152 19.70 2.96 -4.45
CA PRO A 152 20.87 2.93 -5.32
C PRO A 152 21.57 4.29 -5.46
N GLN A 153 20.89 5.37 -5.10
CA GLN A 153 21.30 6.76 -5.30
C GLN A 153 21.84 7.44 -4.03
N GLN A 154 22.25 6.68 -3.02
CA GLN A 154 22.78 7.21 -1.74
C GLN A 154 23.87 8.27 -1.91
N HIS A 155 24.69 8.15 -2.96
CA HIS A 155 25.87 9.01 -3.23
C HIS A 155 25.49 10.40 -3.78
N VAL A 156 24.25 10.60 -4.22
CA VAL A 156 23.82 11.88 -4.83
C VAL A 156 22.72 12.59 -4.08
N GLY A 157 22.04 11.93 -3.16
CA GLY A 157 20.99 12.58 -2.42
C GLY A 157 20.21 11.66 -1.48
N VAL A 158 19.26 12.24 -0.78
CA VAL A 158 18.43 11.61 0.24
C VAL A 158 17.01 11.46 -0.28
N VAL A 159 16.40 10.34 0.05
CA VAL A 159 14.95 10.13 -0.12
C VAL A 159 14.26 10.78 1.08
N HIS A 160 13.64 11.95 0.86
CA HIS A 160 12.98 12.72 1.92
C HIS A 160 11.54 12.31 2.20
N SER A 161 10.91 11.64 1.23
CA SER A 161 9.55 11.12 1.33
C SER A 161 9.29 10.09 0.24
N SER A 162 8.16 9.41 0.31
CA SER A 162 7.62 8.71 -0.85
C SER A 162 6.61 9.60 -1.61
N ASN A 163 5.94 9.04 -2.61
CA ASN A 163 4.87 9.72 -3.37
C ASN A 163 3.50 9.57 -2.69
N LEU A 164 2.44 9.96 -3.40
CA LEU A 164 1.06 9.82 -2.97
C LEU A 164 0.66 8.37 -2.67
N CYS A 165 1.15 7.42 -3.47
CA CYS A 165 0.76 6.00 -3.38
C CYS A 165 1.82 5.11 -2.68
N THR A 166 2.86 5.70 -2.13
CA THR A 166 3.90 5.09 -1.29
C THR A 166 4.83 4.06 -1.96
N GLU A 167 4.83 3.95 -3.31
CA GLU A 167 5.71 3.03 -4.04
C GLU A 167 7.04 3.66 -4.48
N ILE A 168 7.15 4.98 -4.51
CA ILE A 168 8.32 5.71 -5.02
C ILE A 168 9.26 6.08 -3.90
N THR A 169 10.54 5.75 -4.07
CA THR A 169 11.62 6.15 -3.15
C THR A 169 12.79 6.72 -3.96
N LEU A 170 12.65 7.97 -4.38
CA LEU A 170 13.64 8.71 -5.18
C LEU A 170 14.20 9.86 -4.38
N ASN A 171 15.48 10.18 -4.60
CA ASN A 171 16.13 11.32 -3.98
C ASN A 171 15.57 12.64 -4.53
N THR A 172 15.54 13.66 -3.68
CA THR A 172 15.09 15.02 -3.99
C THR A 172 16.07 16.04 -3.45
N SER A 173 16.09 17.24 -4.08
CA SER A 173 16.88 18.38 -3.62
C SER A 173 16.20 19.68 -4.02
N GLN A 174 16.85 20.82 -3.76
CA GLN A 174 16.35 22.10 -4.22
C GLN A 174 16.22 22.17 -5.75
N ASP A 175 17.11 21.48 -6.47
CA ASP A 175 17.19 21.49 -7.94
C ASP A 175 16.62 20.23 -8.60
N GLU A 176 16.11 19.30 -7.81
CA GLU A 176 15.65 17.99 -8.27
C GLU A 176 14.29 17.64 -7.65
N ILE A 177 13.23 17.64 -8.47
CA ILE A 177 11.91 17.11 -8.12
C ILE A 177 11.78 15.73 -8.76
N ALA A 178 11.57 14.72 -7.95
CA ALA A 178 11.43 13.34 -8.44
C ALA A 178 10.17 13.16 -9.30
N VAL A 179 10.31 12.40 -10.37
CA VAL A 179 9.22 12.05 -11.29
C VAL A 179 9.13 10.54 -11.40
N CYS A 180 7.94 9.99 -11.23
CA CYS A 180 7.71 8.55 -11.43
C CYS A 180 7.38 8.23 -12.89
N ASN A 181 8.04 7.17 -13.40
CA ASN A 181 7.76 6.59 -14.71
C ASN A 181 7.42 5.12 -14.47
N LEU A 182 6.12 4.79 -14.45
CA LEU A 182 5.61 3.50 -13.98
C LEU A 182 5.05 2.64 -15.09
N GLY A 183 5.27 1.34 -14.96
CA GLY A 183 4.63 0.31 -15.76
C GLY A 183 4.31 -0.90 -14.90
N SER A 184 3.24 -1.63 -15.24
CA SER A 184 2.84 -2.82 -14.49
C SER A 184 2.59 -3.99 -15.43
N ILE A 185 3.29 -5.09 -15.16
CA ILE A 185 3.11 -6.35 -15.89
C ILE A 185 1.78 -6.99 -15.51
N ASN A 186 0.98 -7.37 -16.49
CA ASN A 186 -0.19 -8.20 -16.27
C ASN A 186 0.28 -9.65 -15.98
N LEU A 187 0.44 -9.98 -14.71
CA LEU A 187 1.12 -11.20 -14.27
C LEU A 187 0.36 -12.46 -14.70
N VAL A 188 -0.97 -12.46 -14.67
CA VAL A 188 -1.77 -13.62 -15.01
C VAL A 188 -1.58 -14.04 -16.47
N GLN A 189 -1.28 -13.11 -17.37
CA GLN A 189 -0.98 -13.41 -18.78
C GLN A 189 0.37 -14.14 -18.96
N HIS A 190 1.15 -14.27 -17.91
CA HIS A 190 2.44 -14.96 -17.89
C HIS A 190 2.38 -16.27 -17.06
N VAL A 191 1.17 -16.74 -16.76
CA VAL A 191 0.93 -18.06 -16.16
C VAL A 191 0.31 -18.97 -17.22
N GLN A 192 0.93 -20.11 -17.47
CA GLN A 192 0.43 -21.13 -18.41
C GLN A 192 0.44 -22.50 -17.73
N GLY A 193 -0.70 -23.19 -17.79
CA GLY A 193 -0.81 -24.53 -17.19
C GLY A 193 -0.50 -24.56 -15.69
N GLY A 194 -0.80 -23.47 -14.96
CA GLY A 194 -0.51 -23.36 -13.55
C GLY A 194 0.96 -23.06 -13.19
N VAL A 195 1.78 -22.65 -14.16
CA VAL A 195 3.21 -22.38 -14.00
C VAL A 195 3.57 -21.01 -14.61
N LEU A 196 4.51 -20.31 -13.98
CA LEU A 196 5.03 -19.04 -14.50
C LEU A 196 5.86 -19.26 -15.77
N ASP A 197 5.44 -18.67 -16.89
CA ASP A 197 6.19 -18.63 -18.15
C ASP A 197 7.29 -17.57 -18.08
N ARG A 198 8.45 -17.99 -17.58
CA ARG A 198 9.61 -17.10 -17.37
C ARG A 198 10.16 -16.51 -18.66
N GLU A 199 10.11 -17.27 -19.78
CA GLU A 199 10.62 -16.79 -21.08
C GLU A 199 9.74 -15.67 -21.64
N LYS A 200 8.41 -15.88 -21.63
CA LYS A 200 7.46 -14.85 -22.04
C LYS A 200 7.59 -13.62 -21.16
N LEU A 201 7.69 -13.82 -19.84
CA LEU A 201 7.85 -12.75 -18.87
C LEU A 201 9.12 -11.93 -19.15
N ALA A 202 10.25 -12.58 -19.39
CA ALA A 202 11.51 -11.92 -19.74
C ALA A 202 11.39 -11.05 -21.01
N ARG A 203 10.72 -11.57 -22.06
CA ARG A 203 10.49 -10.79 -23.30
C ARG A 203 9.60 -9.57 -23.06
N THR A 204 8.54 -9.74 -22.26
CA THR A 204 7.63 -8.63 -21.92
C THR A 204 8.37 -7.54 -21.13
N ILE A 205 9.17 -7.92 -20.13
CA ILE A 205 9.93 -6.99 -19.31
C ILE A 205 10.93 -6.21 -20.16
N LYS A 206 11.65 -6.87 -21.03
CA LYS A 206 12.60 -6.24 -21.96
C LYS A 206 11.94 -5.13 -22.79
N THR A 207 10.77 -5.39 -23.31
CA THR A 207 10.00 -4.39 -24.05
C THR A 207 9.51 -3.26 -23.15
N ALA A 208 8.95 -3.61 -21.99
CA ALA A 208 8.34 -2.63 -21.07
C ALA A 208 9.38 -1.67 -20.47
N VAL A 209 10.54 -2.16 -20.05
CA VAL A 209 11.63 -1.29 -19.52
C VAL A 209 12.13 -0.33 -20.61
N ARG A 210 12.29 -0.80 -21.85
CA ARG A 210 12.63 0.05 -22.99
C ARG A 210 11.58 1.13 -23.24
N MET A 211 10.30 0.79 -23.16
CA MET A 211 9.20 1.75 -23.32
C MET A 211 9.26 2.81 -22.22
N LEU A 212 9.48 2.41 -20.96
CA LEU A 212 9.60 3.35 -19.84
C LEU A 212 10.83 4.27 -19.98
N ASP A 213 11.97 3.75 -20.43
CA ASP A 213 13.15 4.58 -20.71
C ASP A 213 12.86 5.61 -21.82
N ASN A 214 12.14 5.21 -22.87
CA ASN A 214 11.74 6.11 -23.95
C ASN A 214 10.80 7.23 -23.47
N VAL A 215 9.87 6.94 -22.56
CA VAL A 215 8.93 7.93 -22.00
C VAL A 215 9.68 9.08 -21.34
N ILE A 216 10.80 8.81 -20.67
CA ILE A 216 11.62 9.84 -20.02
C ILE A 216 12.04 10.93 -21.02
N ASP A 217 12.41 10.55 -22.23
CA ASP A 217 12.88 11.47 -23.27
C ASP A 217 11.78 12.27 -23.95
N ILE A 218 10.58 11.70 -24.09
CA ILE A 218 9.45 12.31 -24.80
C ILE A 218 8.43 12.98 -23.88
N ASN A 219 8.58 12.85 -22.56
CA ASN A 219 7.63 13.37 -21.59
C ASN A 219 7.64 14.92 -21.53
N TYR A 220 6.50 15.50 -21.18
CA TYR A 220 6.40 16.90 -20.84
C TYR A 220 6.72 17.11 -19.36
N TYR A 221 7.58 18.07 -19.08
CA TYR A 221 7.96 18.45 -17.72
C TYR A 221 7.44 19.83 -17.38
N ALA A 222 6.57 19.93 -16.38
CA ALA A 222 5.93 21.18 -15.97
C ALA A 222 6.92 22.21 -15.39
N VAL A 223 8.00 21.72 -14.75
CA VAL A 223 9.01 22.57 -14.11
C VAL A 223 10.43 22.06 -14.41
N PRO A 224 11.44 22.98 -14.45
CA PRO A 224 12.82 22.61 -14.80
C PRO A 224 13.43 21.57 -13.86
N GLN A 225 13.13 21.62 -12.56
CA GLN A 225 13.66 20.69 -11.55
C GLN A 225 13.20 19.26 -11.79
N ALA A 226 11.96 19.06 -12.25
CA ALA A 226 11.43 17.75 -12.61
C ALA A 226 12.14 17.19 -13.85
N LYS A 227 12.36 18.01 -14.86
CA LYS A 227 13.13 17.67 -16.06
C LYS A 227 14.57 17.31 -15.71
N ASN A 228 15.23 18.13 -14.88
CA ASN A 228 16.59 17.91 -14.42
C ASN A 228 16.72 16.55 -13.74
N SER A 229 15.93 16.28 -12.72
CA SER A 229 15.94 15.01 -11.98
C SER A 229 15.71 13.81 -12.90
N ASN A 230 14.67 13.86 -13.72
CA ASN A 230 14.26 12.70 -14.52
C ASN A 230 15.26 12.37 -15.65
N LEU A 231 15.82 13.37 -16.33
CA LEU A 231 16.82 13.15 -17.36
C LEU A 231 18.17 12.73 -16.79
N LYS A 232 18.56 13.28 -15.63
CA LYS A 232 19.83 13.01 -14.97
C LYS A 232 19.90 11.58 -14.40
N HIS A 233 18.84 11.15 -13.72
CA HIS A 233 18.81 9.87 -13.01
C HIS A 233 18.07 8.78 -13.77
N ARG A 234 17.16 9.11 -14.67
CA ARG A 234 16.38 8.17 -15.49
C ARG A 234 15.69 7.07 -14.70
N PRO A 235 14.97 7.37 -13.60
CA PRO A 235 14.30 6.35 -12.80
C PRO A 235 13.08 5.79 -13.53
N VAL A 236 12.90 4.48 -13.46
CA VAL A 236 11.67 3.79 -13.86
C VAL A 236 11.18 2.90 -12.73
N GLY A 237 9.91 2.52 -12.76
CA GLY A 237 9.32 1.64 -11.77
C GLY A 237 8.48 0.57 -12.46
N MET A 238 9.03 -0.63 -12.59
CA MET A 238 8.32 -1.80 -13.08
C MET A 238 7.65 -2.51 -11.92
N GLY A 239 6.32 -2.66 -11.99
CA GLY A 239 5.50 -3.39 -11.03
C GLY A 239 4.67 -4.48 -11.69
N ILE A 240 3.65 -4.93 -10.98
CA ILE A 240 2.72 -5.97 -11.41
C ILE A 240 1.27 -5.58 -11.14
N MET A 241 0.35 -6.22 -11.87
CA MET A 241 -1.08 -6.29 -11.60
C MET A 241 -1.56 -7.71 -11.86
N GLY A 242 -2.71 -8.08 -11.33
CA GLY A 242 -3.26 -9.42 -11.52
C GLY A 242 -2.55 -10.51 -10.71
N PHE A 243 -1.94 -10.17 -9.58
CA PHE A 243 -1.30 -11.16 -8.71
C PHE A 243 -2.29 -12.19 -8.18
N GLN A 244 -3.46 -11.74 -7.71
CA GLN A 244 -4.50 -12.64 -7.23
C GLN A 244 -5.06 -13.52 -8.35
N ASP A 245 -5.23 -12.98 -9.57
CA ASP A 245 -5.67 -13.78 -10.72
C ASP A 245 -4.63 -14.86 -11.07
N ALA A 246 -3.35 -14.55 -10.99
CA ALA A 246 -2.29 -15.53 -11.19
C ALA A 246 -2.38 -16.67 -10.15
N LEU A 247 -2.64 -16.33 -8.88
CA LEU A 247 -2.86 -17.34 -7.84
C LEU A 247 -4.08 -18.23 -8.15
N TYR A 248 -5.18 -17.66 -8.65
CA TYR A 248 -6.35 -18.42 -9.05
C TYR A 248 -6.05 -19.40 -10.20
N GLU A 249 -5.32 -18.97 -11.23
CA GLU A 249 -4.91 -19.84 -12.33
C GLU A 249 -3.97 -20.96 -11.88
N MET A 250 -3.21 -20.75 -10.81
CA MET A 250 -2.33 -21.74 -10.22
C MET A 250 -3.02 -22.61 -9.15
N GLY A 251 -4.26 -22.29 -8.77
CA GLY A 251 -4.98 -22.98 -7.70
C GLY A 251 -4.39 -22.75 -6.30
N ILE A 252 -3.77 -21.60 -6.07
CA ILE A 252 -3.07 -21.25 -4.84
C ILE A 252 -3.92 -20.28 -4.00
N ALA A 253 -4.10 -20.59 -2.71
CA ALA A 253 -4.72 -19.67 -1.75
C ALA A 253 -3.75 -18.54 -1.39
N TYR A 254 -4.25 -17.29 -1.34
CA TYR A 254 -3.44 -16.12 -0.96
C TYR A 254 -2.80 -16.29 0.43
N GLY A 255 -3.56 -16.83 1.38
CA GLY A 255 -3.10 -17.12 2.74
C GLY A 255 -2.34 -18.45 2.83
N SER A 256 -1.23 -18.59 2.11
CA SER A 256 -0.44 -19.81 2.10
C SER A 256 1.05 -19.55 1.85
N ASP A 257 1.90 -20.48 2.28
CA ASP A 257 3.34 -20.46 1.96
C ASP A 257 3.58 -20.48 0.45
N ALA A 258 2.77 -21.22 -0.31
CA ALA A 258 2.86 -21.27 -1.77
C ALA A 258 2.64 -19.89 -2.42
N ALA A 259 1.72 -19.08 -1.90
CA ALA A 259 1.51 -17.71 -2.39
C ALA A 259 2.69 -16.79 -2.05
N VAL A 260 3.27 -16.95 -0.87
CA VAL A 260 4.48 -16.22 -0.46
C VAL A 260 5.68 -16.60 -1.34
N ASP A 261 5.85 -17.88 -1.63
CA ASP A 261 6.90 -18.36 -2.54
C ASP A 261 6.70 -17.88 -3.98
N PHE A 262 5.47 -17.84 -4.46
CA PHE A 262 5.16 -17.30 -5.77
C PHE A 262 5.37 -15.78 -5.84
N ALA A 263 5.03 -15.05 -4.78
CA ALA A 263 5.33 -13.62 -4.68
C ALA A 263 6.83 -13.35 -4.78
N ASP A 264 7.64 -14.16 -4.12
CA ASP A 264 9.09 -14.13 -4.17
C ASP A 264 9.62 -14.46 -5.58
N GLU A 265 9.26 -15.62 -6.12
CA GLU A 265 9.74 -16.10 -7.42
C GLU A 265 9.38 -15.13 -8.55
N SER A 266 8.12 -14.72 -8.64
CA SER A 266 7.67 -13.83 -9.70
C SER A 266 8.39 -12.48 -9.65
N MET A 267 8.60 -11.92 -8.47
CA MET A 267 9.29 -10.65 -8.31
C MET A 267 10.80 -10.77 -8.56
N GLU A 268 11.41 -11.88 -8.16
CA GLU A 268 12.81 -12.17 -8.48
C GLU A 268 13.06 -12.18 -10.00
N VAL A 269 12.22 -12.89 -10.75
CA VAL A 269 12.31 -12.98 -12.22
C VAL A 269 12.15 -11.59 -12.86
N ILE A 270 11.15 -10.82 -12.41
CA ILE A 270 10.90 -9.48 -12.96
C ILE A 270 12.06 -8.55 -12.67
N SER A 271 12.55 -8.52 -11.44
CA SER A 271 13.68 -7.68 -11.04
C SER A 271 14.96 -8.04 -11.81
N TYR A 272 15.26 -9.34 -11.93
CA TYR A 272 16.42 -9.83 -12.65
C TYR A 272 16.44 -9.31 -14.11
N TYR A 273 15.35 -9.52 -14.85
CA TYR A 273 15.27 -9.11 -16.25
C TYR A 273 15.09 -7.60 -16.43
N ALA A 274 14.52 -6.88 -15.47
CA ALA A 274 14.47 -5.42 -15.48
C ALA A 274 15.88 -4.82 -15.34
N ILE A 275 16.68 -5.32 -14.41
CA ILE A 275 18.07 -4.91 -14.20
C ILE A 275 18.93 -5.28 -15.43
N GLU A 276 18.81 -6.51 -15.93
CA GLU A 276 19.51 -6.95 -17.15
C GLU A 276 19.18 -6.07 -18.35
N THR A 277 17.91 -5.74 -18.53
CA THR A 277 17.46 -4.88 -19.63
C THR A 277 18.00 -3.46 -19.49
N SER A 278 17.96 -2.87 -18.29
CA SER A 278 18.55 -1.56 -18.04
C SER A 278 20.06 -1.55 -18.31
N SER A 279 20.76 -2.62 -17.94
CA SER A 279 22.18 -2.77 -18.26
C SER A 279 22.43 -2.93 -19.77
N ASN A 280 21.59 -3.67 -20.50
CA ASN A 280 21.66 -3.75 -21.95
C ASN A 280 21.40 -2.39 -22.63
N LEU A 281 20.44 -1.61 -22.10
CA LEU A 281 20.20 -0.25 -22.58
C LEU A 281 21.37 0.70 -22.30
N ALA A 282 22.11 0.48 -21.21
CA ALA A 282 23.33 1.23 -20.93
C ALA A 282 24.41 0.97 -21.99
N VAL A 283 24.58 -0.26 -22.45
CA VAL A 283 25.47 -0.59 -23.58
C VAL A 283 25.03 0.09 -24.87
N GLU A 284 23.72 0.12 -25.12
CA GLU A 284 23.14 0.69 -26.35
C GLU A 284 23.14 2.22 -26.36
N ARG A 285 22.85 2.88 -25.20
CA ARG A 285 22.50 4.31 -25.11
C ARG A 285 23.35 5.11 -24.10
N GLY A 286 24.28 4.45 -23.43
CA GLY A 286 25.03 5.03 -22.31
C GLY A 286 24.32 4.87 -20.96
N THR A 287 25.11 4.92 -19.90
CA THR A 287 24.61 4.91 -18.51
C THR A 287 23.86 6.19 -18.18
N TYR A 288 23.02 6.16 -17.14
CA TYR A 288 22.50 7.40 -16.59
C TYR A 288 23.66 8.24 -15.98
N GLU A 289 23.48 9.57 -15.93
CA GLU A 289 24.57 10.52 -15.63
C GLU A 289 25.24 10.24 -14.28
N THR A 290 24.46 9.92 -13.25
CA THR A 290 24.97 9.72 -11.88
C THR A 290 25.22 8.24 -11.52
N PHE A 291 25.47 7.40 -12.51
CA PHE A 291 25.76 5.98 -12.29
C PHE A 291 27.02 5.76 -11.42
N LYS A 292 28.08 6.54 -11.66
CA LYS A 292 29.34 6.41 -10.91
C LYS A 292 29.15 6.71 -9.42
N GLY A 293 29.59 5.79 -8.57
CA GLY A 293 29.42 5.85 -7.11
C GLY A 293 28.09 5.29 -6.59
N SER A 294 27.14 4.94 -7.47
CA SER A 294 25.89 4.30 -7.09
C SER A 294 26.10 2.91 -6.50
N LEU A 295 25.09 2.36 -5.84
CA LEU A 295 25.15 0.96 -5.39
C LEU A 295 25.35 0.00 -6.58
N TRP A 296 24.79 0.32 -7.76
CA TRP A 296 25.02 -0.44 -8.99
C TRP A 296 26.50 -0.48 -9.40
N ASP A 297 27.18 0.66 -9.38
CA ASP A 297 28.61 0.78 -9.69
C ASP A 297 29.47 -0.02 -8.69
N GLN A 298 29.02 -0.09 -7.44
CA GLN A 298 29.67 -0.87 -6.38
C GLN A 298 29.35 -2.38 -6.46
N GLY A 299 28.49 -2.81 -7.37
CA GLY A 299 28.04 -4.21 -7.47
C GLY A 299 27.07 -4.63 -6.35
N ILE A 300 26.37 -3.68 -5.75
CA ILE A 300 25.37 -3.91 -4.71
C ILE A 300 23.98 -3.85 -5.36
N LEU A 301 23.42 -5.02 -5.64
CA LEU A 301 22.07 -5.16 -6.18
C LEU A 301 21.02 -5.14 -5.04
N PRO A 302 19.70 -5.11 -5.35
CA PRO A 302 18.68 -5.06 -4.32
C PRO A 302 18.83 -6.12 -3.22
N ILE A 303 19.13 -7.37 -3.58
CA ILE A 303 19.35 -8.46 -2.61
C ILE A 303 20.56 -8.20 -1.71
N ASP A 304 21.65 -7.65 -2.26
CA ASP A 304 22.87 -7.33 -1.51
C ASP A 304 22.65 -6.15 -0.56
N SER A 305 21.79 -5.20 -0.92
CA SER A 305 21.47 -4.03 -0.10
C SER A 305 20.82 -4.37 1.25
N LEU A 306 20.31 -5.59 1.40
CA LEU A 306 19.80 -6.09 2.68
C LEU A 306 20.90 -6.12 3.75
N ASP A 307 22.15 -6.33 3.38
CA ASP A 307 23.27 -6.33 4.31
C ASP A 307 23.55 -4.94 4.90
N ILE A 308 23.25 -3.89 4.14
CA ILE A 308 23.39 -2.50 4.62
C ILE A 308 22.40 -2.27 5.77
N VAL A 309 21.15 -2.70 5.61
CA VAL A 309 20.13 -2.58 6.65
C VAL A 309 20.46 -3.48 7.84
N ALA A 310 20.86 -4.72 7.60
CA ALA A 310 21.21 -5.66 8.66
C ALA A 310 22.35 -5.15 9.55
N LYS A 311 23.31 -4.43 8.98
CA LYS A 311 24.40 -3.80 9.74
C LYS A 311 23.98 -2.56 10.51
N SER A 312 22.92 -1.88 10.09
CA SER A 312 22.44 -0.64 10.72
C SER A 312 21.43 -0.89 11.85
N ARG A 313 20.84 -2.08 11.91
CA ARG A 313 19.85 -2.46 12.94
C ARG A 313 20.44 -3.46 13.95
N PRO A 314 19.93 -3.50 15.19
CA PRO A 314 20.24 -4.60 16.10
C PRO A 314 19.90 -5.96 15.49
N GLU A 315 20.70 -6.99 15.77
CA GLU A 315 20.65 -8.32 15.13
C GLU A 315 19.23 -8.94 15.07
N ARG A 316 18.41 -8.71 16.10
CA ARG A 316 17.05 -9.27 16.19
C ARG A 316 15.96 -8.35 15.60
N MET A 317 16.35 -7.25 14.96
CA MET A 317 15.41 -6.25 14.44
C MET A 317 15.39 -6.20 12.90
N PHE A 318 15.87 -7.26 12.25
CA PHE A 318 15.79 -7.41 10.80
C PHE A 318 15.69 -8.89 10.41
N GLU A 319 14.48 -9.29 10.03
CA GLU A 319 14.13 -10.68 9.74
C GLU A 319 13.62 -10.79 8.30
N VAL A 320 14.54 -10.84 7.34
CA VAL A 320 14.23 -10.91 5.91
C VAL A 320 14.80 -12.18 5.31
N ASP A 321 13.97 -12.90 4.54
CA ASP A 321 14.39 -14.03 3.74
C ASP A 321 15.43 -13.61 2.70
N ARG A 322 16.43 -14.46 2.44
CA ARG A 322 17.54 -14.19 1.52
C ARG A 322 17.68 -15.24 0.42
N THR A 323 16.68 -16.08 0.26
CA THR A 323 16.69 -17.08 -0.80
C THR A 323 16.69 -16.42 -2.18
N GLN A 324 17.44 -16.98 -3.09
CA GLN A 324 17.55 -16.56 -4.49
C GLN A 324 17.59 -17.80 -5.39
N ARG A 325 17.06 -17.68 -6.60
CA ARG A 325 16.90 -18.78 -7.56
C ARG A 325 17.67 -18.57 -8.85
N LEU A 326 17.97 -17.31 -9.19
CA LEU A 326 18.62 -16.93 -10.44
C LEU A 326 20.12 -16.64 -10.23
N ASP A 327 20.88 -16.56 -11.31
CA ASP A 327 22.32 -16.28 -11.30
C ASP A 327 22.60 -14.78 -11.09
N TRP A 328 22.46 -14.33 -9.86
CA TRP A 328 22.70 -12.94 -9.47
C TRP A 328 24.17 -12.53 -9.57
N ASP A 329 25.10 -13.48 -9.47
CA ASP A 329 26.54 -13.20 -9.57
C ASP A 329 26.91 -12.78 -10.98
N SER A 330 26.42 -13.48 -11.99
CA SER A 330 26.61 -13.10 -13.40
C SER A 330 25.97 -11.75 -13.72
N LEU A 331 24.78 -11.47 -13.18
CA LEU A 331 24.11 -10.19 -13.38
C LEU A 331 24.88 -9.04 -12.69
N ARG A 332 25.40 -9.26 -11.49
CA ARG A 332 26.24 -8.29 -10.77
C ARG A 332 27.49 -7.94 -11.56
N ALA A 333 28.20 -8.94 -12.06
CA ALA A 333 29.38 -8.74 -12.91
C ALA A 333 29.05 -7.96 -14.19
N LYS A 334 27.90 -8.25 -14.82
CA LYS A 334 27.42 -7.50 -15.98
C LYS A 334 27.13 -6.04 -15.64
N VAL A 335 26.42 -5.76 -14.56
CA VAL A 335 26.08 -4.39 -14.14
C VAL A 335 27.32 -3.57 -13.81
N GLN A 336 28.32 -4.17 -13.15
CA GLN A 336 29.59 -3.50 -12.88
C GLN A 336 30.39 -3.20 -14.15
N LYS A 337 30.33 -4.08 -15.15
CA LYS A 337 31.03 -3.92 -16.43
C LYS A 337 30.33 -2.93 -17.35
N ASP A 338 29.04 -3.10 -17.55
CA ASP A 338 28.24 -2.43 -18.59
C ASP A 338 27.49 -1.19 -18.08
N GLY A 339 27.30 -1.10 -16.75
CA GLY A 339 26.54 -0.04 -16.10
C GLY A 339 25.04 -0.26 -16.14
N MET A 340 24.30 0.79 -15.75
CA MET A 340 22.83 0.85 -15.76
C MET A 340 22.37 2.09 -16.55
N ARG A 341 21.29 1.93 -17.33
CA ARG A 341 20.63 3.06 -18.02
C ARG A 341 19.73 3.85 -17.07
N ASN A 342 19.17 3.18 -16.06
CA ASN A 342 18.18 3.72 -15.14
C ASN A 342 18.69 3.62 -13.71
N SER A 343 18.49 4.66 -12.91
CA SER A 343 18.90 4.69 -11.50
C SER A 343 18.09 3.73 -10.64
N ASN A 344 16.84 3.54 -11.00
CA ASN A 344 15.88 2.63 -10.34
C ASN A 344 15.09 1.90 -11.42
N VAL A 345 14.67 0.66 -11.15
CA VAL A 345 13.93 -0.15 -12.12
C VAL A 345 12.62 -0.74 -11.59
N MET A 346 12.47 -0.88 -10.27
CA MET A 346 11.35 -1.61 -9.67
C MET A 346 10.54 -0.75 -8.70
N ALA A 347 9.23 -0.69 -8.92
CA ALA A 347 8.24 -0.14 -7.98
C ALA A 347 6.86 -0.79 -8.26
N ILE A 348 6.10 -1.09 -7.23
CA ILE A 348 4.75 -1.66 -7.39
C ILE A 348 3.71 -0.60 -7.09
N ALA A 349 3.06 -0.10 -8.16
CA ALA A 349 1.97 0.87 -8.12
C ALA A 349 0.61 0.21 -7.82
N PRO A 350 -0.42 0.97 -7.38
CA PRO A 350 -1.74 0.42 -7.05
C PRO A 350 -2.51 -0.13 -8.27
N THR A 351 -2.26 0.37 -9.48
CA THR A 351 -2.86 -0.04 -10.76
C THR A 351 -4.39 0.07 -10.85
N ALA A 352 -5.01 0.95 -10.08
CA ALA A 352 -6.48 1.05 -9.97
C ALA A 352 -7.21 1.23 -11.31
N THR A 353 -6.63 1.99 -12.25
CA THR A 353 -7.22 2.23 -13.58
C THR A 353 -6.81 1.17 -14.59
N ILE A 354 -5.51 0.88 -14.71
CA ILE A 354 -5.02 -0.03 -15.77
C ILE A 354 -5.43 -1.48 -15.55
N SER A 355 -5.59 -1.92 -14.31
CA SER A 355 -6.10 -3.24 -14.01
C SER A 355 -7.56 -3.41 -14.46
N ASN A 356 -8.40 -2.38 -14.28
CA ASN A 356 -9.77 -2.38 -14.79
C ASN A 356 -9.82 -2.44 -16.33
N ILE A 357 -8.91 -1.73 -17.02
CA ILE A 357 -8.81 -1.77 -18.49
C ILE A 357 -8.42 -3.19 -18.95
N CYS A 358 -7.48 -3.82 -18.24
CA CYS A 358 -7.01 -5.17 -18.56
C CYS A 358 -7.94 -6.29 -18.04
N GLY A 359 -8.95 -5.97 -17.24
CA GLY A 359 -9.87 -6.95 -16.65
C GLY A 359 -9.22 -7.90 -15.64
N VAL A 360 -8.28 -7.41 -14.84
CA VAL A 360 -7.55 -8.20 -13.83
C VAL A 360 -7.63 -7.54 -12.45
N SER A 361 -7.26 -8.27 -11.40
CA SER A 361 -7.15 -7.74 -10.05
C SER A 361 -6.06 -6.66 -9.94
N GLN A 362 -6.29 -5.71 -9.04
CA GLN A 362 -5.37 -4.59 -8.83
C GLN A 362 -4.07 -5.08 -8.20
N SER A 363 -2.96 -4.67 -8.78
CA SER A 363 -1.61 -4.78 -8.20
C SER A 363 -1.35 -6.14 -7.53
N ILE A 364 -1.08 -6.11 -6.25
CA ILE A 364 -0.80 -7.25 -5.36
C ILE A 364 -1.94 -7.55 -4.40
N GLU A 365 -3.10 -6.95 -4.63
CA GLU A 365 -4.25 -7.01 -3.72
C GLU A 365 -4.88 -8.41 -3.66
N PRO A 366 -5.27 -8.88 -2.48
CA PRO A 366 -6.23 -9.98 -2.37
C PRO A 366 -7.61 -9.51 -2.86
N THR A 367 -8.43 -10.44 -3.34
CA THR A 367 -9.79 -10.14 -3.78
C THR A 367 -10.61 -9.56 -2.62
N PHE A 368 -11.15 -8.36 -2.83
CA PHE A 368 -11.92 -7.68 -1.80
C PHE A 368 -13.24 -8.40 -1.48
N GLN A 369 -14.02 -8.73 -2.51
CA GLN A 369 -15.25 -9.52 -2.45
C GLN A 369 -15.39 -10.36 -3.72
N ASN A 370 -15.98 -11.58 -3.60
CA ASN A 370 -16.23 -12.41 -4.77
C ASN A 370 -17.51 -12.01 -5.52
N LEU A 371 -18.41 -11.27 -4.90
CA LEU A 371 -19.63 -10.72 -5.49
C LEU A 371 -19.90 -9.35 -4.89
N TYR A 372 -20.04 -8.33 -5.72
CA TYR A 372 -20.36 -6.97 -5.28
C TYR A 372 -21.06 -6.19 -6.39
N VAL A 373 -21.69 -5.08 -6.01
CA VAL A 373 -22.29 -4.14 -6.96
C VAL A 373 -21.32 -2.95 -7.11
N LYS A 374 -20.91 -2.68 -8.34
CA LYS A 374 -20.14 -1.49 -8.69
C LYS A 374 -21.09 -0.45 -9.28
N SER A 375 -21.19 0.69 -8.61
CA SER A 375 -21.95 1.84 -9.08
C SER A 375 -21.03 2.88 -9.70
N ASN A 376 -21.39 3.40 -10.86
CA ASN A 376 -20.70 4.51 -11.51
C ASN A 376 -21.73 5.42 -12.25
N LEU A 377 -21.24 6.48 -12.91
CA LEU A 377 -22.09 7.41 -13.66
C LEU A 377 -22.91 6.74 -14.78
N SER A 378 -22.51 5.54 -15.23
CA SER A 378 -23.19 4.77 -16.28
C SER A 378 -24.21 3.77 -15.71
N GLY A 379 -24.30 3.59 -14.40
CA GLY A 379 -25.23 2.68 -13.74
C GLY A 379 -24.60 1.75 -12.70
N GLU A 380 -25.40 0.79 -12.25
CA GLU A 380 -24.97 -0.26 -11.32
C GLU A 380 -24.67 -1.57 -12.04
N PHE A 381 -23.54 -2.16 -11.74
CA PHE A 381 -23.07 -3.39 -12.36
C PHE A 381 -22.77 -4.44 -11.27
N THR A 382 -23.41 -5.58 -11.36
CA THR A 382 -23.05 -6.72 -10.51
C THR A 382 -21.79 -7.37 -11.05
N VAL A 383 -20.76 -7.39 -10.25
CA VAL A 383 -19.47 -8.02 -10.55
C VAL A 383 -19.34 -9.29 -9.73
N ILE A 384 -18.98 -10.38 -10.38
CA ILE A 384 -18.71 -11.65 -9.73
C ILE A 384 -17.33 -12.16 -10.14
N ASN A 385 -16.63 -12.80 -9.20
CA ASN A 385 -15.33 -13.40 -9.46
C ASN A 385 -15.45 -14.54 -10.49
N PRO A 386 -14.92 -14.38 -11.73
CA PRO A 386 -15.09 -15.36 -12.78
C PRO A 386 -14.37 -16.69 -12.48
N TYR A 387 -13.28 -16.66 -11.72
CA TYR A 387 -12.55 -17.85 -11.30
C TYR A 387 -13.39 -18.70 -10.35
N LEU A 388 -14.08 -18.07 -9.39
CA LEU A 388 -15.01 -18.78 -8.51
C LEU A 388 -16.15 -19.43 -9.29
N VAL A 389 -16.75 -18.70 -10.23
CA VAL A 389 -17.84 -19.25 -11.08
C VAL A 389 -17.35 -20.45 -11.86
N ARG A 390 -16.17 -20.37 -12.47
CA ARG A 390 -15.55 -21.49 -13.20
C ARG A 390 -15.34 -22.70 -12.29
N ALA A 391 -14.70 -22.50 -11.14
CA ALA A 391 -14.43 -23.57 -10.19
C ALA A 391 -15.70 -24.26 -9.66
N LEU A 392 -16.77 -23.48 -9.41
CA LEU A 392 -18.07 -24.01 -8.97
C LEU A 392 -18.79 -24.75 -10.09
N LYS A 393 -18.70 -24.27 -11.35
CA LYS A 393 -19.28 -24.97 -12.52
C LYS A 393 -18.60 -26.31 -12.78
N GLU A 394 -17.28 -26.37 -12.72
CA GLU A 394 -16.50 -27.61 -12.89
C GLU A 394 -16.87 -28.68 -11.87
N ARG A 395 -17.33 -28.28 -10.69
CA ARG A 395 -17.79 -29.18 -9.62
C ARG A 395 -19.29 -29.40 -9.58
N GLY A 396 -20.04 -28.84 -10.52
CA GLY A 396 -21.53 -28.95 -10.55
C GLY A 396 -22.22 -28.23 -9.39
N LEU A 397 -21.55 -27.23 -8.77
CA LEU A 397 -22.05 -26.49 -7.62
C LEU A 397 -22.68 -25.13 -8.00
N TRP A 398 -22.60 -24.73 -9.26
CA TRP A 398 -23.13 -23.46 -9.75
C TRP A 398 -24.61 -23.59 -10.11
N ASP A 399 -25.48 -23.12 -9.23
CA ASP A 399 -26.93 -23.11 -9.39
C ASP A 399 -27.55 -21.86 -8.74
N THR A 400 -28.87 -21.69 -8.85
CA THR A 400 -29.58 -20.56 -8.29
C THR A 400 -29.42 -20.46 -6.75
N VAL A 401 -29.33 -21.60 -6.06
CA VAL A 401 -29.11 -21.62 -4.60
C VAL A 401 -27.75 -21.06 -4.27
N MET A 402 -26.70 -21.47 -5.01
CA MET A 402 -25.35 -20.93 -4.82
C MET A 402 -25.28 -19.42 -5.04
N VAL A 403 -25.96 -18.90 -6.07
CA VAL A 403 -26.02 -17.45 -6.32
C VAL A 403 -26.70 -16.72 -5.16
N ASN A 404 -27.79 -17.29 -4.62
CA ASN A 404 -28.47 -16.70 -3.46
C ASN A 404 -27.63 -16.76 -2.19
N ASP A 405 -26.91 -17.86 -1.97
CA ASP A 405 -25.98 -17.99 -0.84
C ASP A 405 -24.84 -16.96 -0.94
N LEU A 406 -24.26 -16.78 -2.11
CA LEU A 406 -23.22 -15.76 -2.35
C LEU A 406 -23.76 -14.34 -2.09
N LYS A 407 -24.98 -14.03 -2.52
CA LYS A 407 -25.61 -12.74 -2.21
C LYS A 407 -25.85 -12.57 -0.70
N HIS A 408 -26.34 -13.63 -0.03
CA HIS A 408 -26.61 -13.59 1.40
C HIS A 408 -25.36 -13.35 2.24
N PHE A 409 -24.25 -13.97 1.86
CA PHE A 409 -22.96 -13.84 2.53
C PHE A 409 -22.05 -12.76 1.93
N GLU A 410 -22.60 -11.83 1.12
CA GLU A 410 -21.89 -10.68 0.56
C GLU A 410 -20.60 -11.09 -0.21
N GLY A 411 -20.69 -12.19 -0.95
CA GLY A 411 -19.57 -12.71 -1.73
C GLY A 411 -18.59 -13.58 -0.95
N SER A 412 -18.74 -13.73 0.37
CA SER A 412 -17.95 -14.68 1.15
C SER A 412 -18.37 -16.12 0.87
N VAL A 413 -17.41 -17.01 0.71
CA VAL A 413 -17.63 -18.45 0.53
C VAL A 413 -17.49 -19.25 1.83
N GLN A 414 -17.01 -18.62 2.91
CA GLN A 414 -16.61 -19.31 4.14
C GLN A 414 -17.76 -20.05 4.84
N LYS A 415 -18.96 -19.45 4.82
CA LYS A 415 -20.14 -20.00 5.52
C LYS A 415 -21.04 -20.86 4.62
N ILE A 416 -20.68 -21.07 3.35
CA ILE A 416 -21.47 -21.88 2.42
C ILE A 416 -21.04 -23.34 2.56
N ALA A 417 -21.88 -24.14 3.22
CA ALA A 417 -21.53 -25.54 3.55
C ALA A 417 -21.26 -26.44 2.34
N ARG A 418 -21.87 -26.14 1.19
CA ARG A 418 -21.69 -26.91 -0.07
C ARG A 418 -20.33 -26.72 -0.70
N ILE A 419 -19.60 -25.63 -0.37
CA ILE A 419 -18.29 -25.32 -0.96
C ILE A 419 -17.21 -26.08 -0.19
N PRO A 420 -16.37 -26.87 -0.90
CA PRO A 420 -15.23 -27.57 -0.28
C PRO A 420 -14.22 -26.63 0.37
N GLU A 421 -13.59 -27.08 1.44
CA GLU A 421 -12.63 -26.26 2.23
C GLU A 421 -11.46 -25.74 1.39
N GLU A 422 -10.99 -26.52 0.41
CA GLU A 422 -9.94 -26.07 -0.49
C GLU A 422 -10.34 -24.83 -1.32
N LEU A 423 -11.59 -24.78 -1.79
CA LEU A 423 -12.11 -23.61 -2.51
C LEU A 423 -12.37 -22.44 -1.56
N LYS A 424 -12.77 -22.70 -0.33
CA LYS A 424 -12.90 -21.64 0.69
C LYS A 424 -11.57 -20.97 0.96
N ALA A 425 -10.48 -21.72 1.01
CA ALA A 425 -9.14 -21.18 1.17
C ALA A 425 -8.71 -20.34 -0.06
N ILE A 426 -8.93 -20.85 -1.29
CA ILE A 426 -8.55 -20.16 -2.53
C ILE A 426 -9.35 -18.87 -2.73
N PHE A 427 -10.65 -18.88 -2.44
CA PHE A 427 -11.55 -17.75 -2.65
C PHE A 427 -11.84 -16.95 -1.37
N ALA A 428 -10.96 -17.04 -0.37
CA ALA A 428 -11.00 -16.16 0.79
C ALA A 428 -10.86 -14.70 0.35
N THR A 429 -11.69 -13.83 0.91
CA THR A 429 -11.65 -12.38 0.64
C THR A 429 -10.55 -11.70 1.45
N ALA A 430 -10.22 -10.46 1.09
CA ALA A 430 -9.14 -9.70 1.72
C ALA A 430 -9.21 -9.63 3.25
N PHE A 431 -10.43 -9.55 3.82
CA PHE A 431 -10.61 -9.52 5.29
C PHE A 431 -10.65 -10.91 5.94
N GLU A 432 -10.70 -11.96 5.15
CA GLU A 432 -10.67 -13.36 5.59
C GLU A 432 -9.25 -13.93 5.55
N VAL A 433 -8.36 -13.31 4.78
CA VAL A 433 -6.93 -13.61 4.77
C VAL A 433 -6.26 -12.97 5.98
N ASP A 434 -5.48 -13.74 6.76
CA ASP A 434 -4.69 -13.18 7.86
C ASP A 434 -3.67 -12.18 7.31
N THR A 435 -3.62 -10.98 7.88
CA THR A 435 -2.75 -9.88 7.45
C THR A 435 -1.27 -10.27 7.44
N ARG A 436 -0.86 -11.24 8.25
CA ARG A 436 0.51 -11.78 8.26
C ARG A 436 0.92 -12.28 6.87
N TRP A 437 0.05 -12.96 6.14
CA TRP A 437 0.34 -13.45 4.79
C TRP A 437 0.59 -12.31 3.80
N ILE A 438 -0.15 -11.22 3.95
CA ILE A 438 0.03 -10.02 3.12
C ILE A 438 1.41 -9.41 3.38
N VAL A 439 1.80 -9.27 4.64
CA VAL A 439 3.11 -8.73 5.03
C VAL A 439 4.26 -9.67 4.61
N ASP A 440 4.11 -10.98 4.80
CA ASP A 440 5.14 -11.96 4.41
C ASP A 440 5.35 -11.97 2.89
N ALA A 441 4.27 -11.98 2.08
CA ALA A 441 4.37 -11.88 0.63
C ALA A 441 5.03 -10.56 0.20
N ALA A 442 4.68 -9.44 0.85
CA ALA A 442 5.29 -8.15 0.59
C ALA A 442 6.77 -8.11 0.94
N SER A 443 7.17 -8.71 2.06
CA SER A 443 8.57 -8.84 2.47
C SER A 443 9.39 -9.62 1.44
N ARG A 444 8.86 -10.74 0.94
CA ARG A 444 9.51 -11.57 -0.07
C ARG A 444 9.68 -10.83 -1.40
N ARG A 445 8.72 -9.96 -1.78
CA ARG A 445 8.87 -9.08 -2.96
C ARG A 445 9.86 -7.95 -2.69
N GLN A 446 9.83 -7.32 -1.52
CA GLN A 446 10.61 -6.12 -1.21
C GLN A 446 12.12 -6.34 -1.32
N LYS A 447 12.63 -7.54 -1.07
CA LYS A 447 14.06 -7.83 -1.23
C LYS A 447 14.57 -7.63 -2.66
N TRP A 448 13.67 -7.72 -3.66
CA TRP A 448 13.97 -7.56 -5.09
C TRP A 448 13.70 -6.16 -5.64
N ILE A 449 13.06 -5.29 -4.85
CA ILE A 449 12.56 -3.99 -5.29
C ILE A 449 13.50 -2.89 -4.79
N ASP A 450 14.03 -2.09 -5.71
CA ASP A 450 14.91 -0.97 -5.37
C ASP A 450 14.14 0.26 -4.86
N GLN A 451 12.90 0.46 -5.26
CA GLN A 451 11.97 1.41 -4.65
C GLN A 451 11.05 0.72 -3.63
N ALA A 452 9.75 0.93 -3.68
CA ALA A 452 8.80 0.36 -2.72
C ALA A 452 7.57 -0.26 -3.40
N GLN A 453 6.59 -0.63 -2.61
CA GLN A 453 5.32 -1.18 -3.07
C GLN A 453 4.16 -0.53 -2.33
N SER A 454 3.10 -0.20 -3.07
CA SER A 454 1.84 0.31 -2.51
C SER A 454 1.11 -0.84 -1.83
N LEU A 455 1.39 -1.05 -0.55
CA LEU A 455 0.89 -2.19 0.22
C LEU A 455 -0.32 -1.79 1.05
N ASN A 456 -1.51 -2.15 0.61
CA ASN A 456 -2.72 -2.09 1.43
C ASN A 456 -2.75 -3.22 2.45
N LEU A 457 -3.16 -2.90 3.66
CA LEU A 457 -3.31 -3.87 4.74
C LEU A 457 -4.79 -4.01 5.10
N TYR A 458 -5.25 -5.25 5.25
CA TYR A 458 -6.64 -5.58 5.56
C TYR A 458 -6.70 -6.27 6.92
N ILE A 459 -7.46 -5.71 7.85
CA ILE A 459 -7.55 -6.24 9.22
C ILE A 459 -9.02 -6.36 9.62
N ALA A 460 -9.50 -7.60 9.76
CA ALA A 460 -10.79 -7.88 10.35
C ALA A 460 -10.69 -7.88 11.88
N GLY A 461 -11.68 -7.29 12.56
CA GLY A 461 -11.71 -7.22 14.02
C GLY A 461 -10.46 -6.53 14.57
N ALA A 462 -10.11 -5.37 14.01
CA ALA A 462 -8.94 -4.61 14.40
C ALA A 462 -8.99 -4.20 15.87
N ASN A 463 -7.87 -4.39 16.55
CA ASN A 463 -7.64 -3.90 17.90
C ASN A 463 -6.19 -3.42 18.01
N GLY A 464 -5.88 -2.67 19.07
CA GLY A 464 -4.55 -2.06 19.24
C GLY A 464 -3.41 -3.08 19.21
N LYS A 465 -3.61 -4.30 19.71
CA LYS A 465 -2.60 -5.35 19.70
C LYS A 465 -2.33 -5.89 18.29
N LYS A 466 -3.38 -6.14 17.49
CA LYS A 466 -3.23 -6.58 16.10
C LYS A 466 -2.51 -5.52 15.26
N LEU A 467 -2.88 -4.26 15.42
CA LEU A 467 -2.22 -3.15 14.73
C LEU A 467 -0.74 -3.06 15.11
N ASP A 468 -0.43 -3.07 16.40
CA ASP A 468 0.96 -3.04 16.89
C ASP A 468 1.81 -4.17 16.30
N ILE A 469 1.30 -5.40 16.34
CA ILE A 469 2.00 -6.56 15.79
C ILE A 469 2.20 -6.41 14.27
N THR A 470 1.17 -6.01 13.53
CA THR A 470 1.21 -5.90 12.06
C THR A 470 2.27 -4.89 11.60
N TYR A 471 2.27 -3.69 12.17
CA TYR A 471 3.21 -2.64 11.74
C TYR A 471 4.63 -2.85 12.26
N LYS A 472 4.81 -3.44 13.44
CA LYS A 472 6.11 -3.92 13.91
C LYS A 472 6.67 -5.01 13.01
N MET A 473 5.82 -5.98 12.62
CA MET A 473 6.21 -7.02 11.68
C MET A 473 6.60 -6.45 10.32
N ALA A 474 5.85 -5.47 9.79
CA ALA A 474 6.20 -4.79 8.55
C ALA A 474 7.62 -4.19 8.60
N TRP A 475 7.97 -3.53 9.70
CA TRP A 475 9.30 -2.97 9.90
C TRP A 475 10.38 -4.06 10.04
N LEU A 476 10.15 -5.07 10.88
CA LEU A 476 11.10 -6.20 11.09
C LEU A 476 11.36 -6.96 9.78
N ARG A 477 10.33 -7.13 8.94
CA ARG A 477 10.38 -7.81 7.64
C ARG A 477 10.95 -6.94 6.50
N GLY A 478 11.48 -5.76 6.82
CA GLY A 478 12.21 -4.91 5.87
C GLY A 478 11.35 -4.19 4.84
N LEU A 479 10.06 -4.02 5.09
CA LEU A 479 9.21 -3.20 4.22
C LEU A 479 9.67 -1.73 4.27
N LYS A 480 9.64 -1.07 3.13
CA LYS A 480 9.95 0.35 3.00
C LYS A 480 8.75 1.22 3.34
N THR A 481 7.58 0.82 2.87
CA THR A 481 6.34 1.59 3.01
C THR A 481 5.15 0.68 3.28
N THR A 482 4.10 1.25 3.89
CA THR A 482 2.73 0.73 3.89
C THR A 482 1.81 1.80 3.32
N TYR A 483 0.62 1.39 2.87
CA TYR A 483 -0.35 2.28 2.25
C TYR A 483 -1.64 2.33 3.08
N TYR A 484 -2.80 2.16 2.50
CA TYR A 484 -4.05 2.18 3.25
C TYR A 484 -4.15 1.04 4.26
N LEU A 485 -4.62 1.37 5.45
CA LEU A 485 -5.19 0.40 6.39
C LEU A 485 -6.70 0.32 6.13
N ARG A 486 -7.16 -0.85 5.76
CA ARG A 486 -8.57 -1.17 5.62
C ARG A 486 -8.99 -2.05 6.78
N ALA A 487 -9.87 -1.52 7.63
CA ALA A 487 -10.34 -2.21 8.82
C ALA A 487 -11.85 -2.42 8.76
N LEU A 488 -12.32 -3.64 9.04
CA LEU A 488 -13.70 -3.86 9.35
C LEU A 488 -13.92 -3.56 10.83
N GLY A 489 -14.85 -2.64 11.14
CA GLY A 489 -15.28 -2.39 12.50
C GLY A 489 -15.92 -3.63 13.13
N ALA A 490 -15.91 -3.73 14.45
CA ALA A 490 -16.55 -4.82 15.20
C ALA A 490 -18.08 -4.80 15.11
N THR A 491 -18.68 -3.74 14.60
CA THR A 491 -20.12 -3.61 14.34
C THR A 491 -20.45 -4.14 12.96
N SER A 492 -20.67 -5.46 12.87
CA SER A 492 -21.61 -5.96 11.88
C SER A 492 -22.98 -5.36 12.25
N ALA A 493 -23.63 -4.66 11.32
CA ALA A 493 -25.06 -4.40 11.48
C ALA A 493 -25.73 -5.75 11.76
N GLU A 494 -26.40 -5.88 12.91
CA GLU A 494 -27.22 -7.05 13.17
C GLU A 494 -28.19 -7.15 12.01
N LYS A 495 -28.00 -8.16 11.16
CA LYS A 495 -29.00 -8.52 10.17
C LYS A 495 -30.21 -8.99 10.99
N SER A 496 -31.20 -8.08 11.17
CA SER A 496 -32.39 -8.37 11.92
C SER A 496 -33.01 -9.65 11.37
N THR A 497 -33.13 -10.64 12.24
CA THR A 497 -34.11 -11.70 12.24
C THR A 497 -33.99 -12.88 11.27
N ILE A 498 -32.83 -13.37 10.85
CA ILE A 498 -32.75 -14.76 10.39
C ILE A 498 -31.50 -15.43 10.97
N ASN A 499 -31.67 -16.11 12.05
CA ASN A 499 -30.67 -16.84 12.81
C ASN A 499 -30.43 -18.27 12.28
N THR A 500 -30.57 -18.51 11.01
CA THR A 500 -30.20 -19.81 10.41
C THR A 500 -29.71 -19.57 8.99
N GLY A 501 -28.50 -20.03 8.71
CA GLY A 501 -27.96 -20.15 7.35
C GLY A 501 -28.73 -21.14 6.48
N ALA A 502 -30.06 -21.04 6.50
CA ALA A 502 -30.99 -21.94 5.83
C ALA A 502 -32.03 -21.18 5.03
N LEU A 503 -31.70 -20.00 4.46
CA LEU A 503 -32.64 -19.32 3.57
C LEU A 503 -33.00 -20.14 2.35
N ASN A 504 -32.17 -21.14 1.98
CA ASN A 504 -32.41 -21.98 0.81
C ASN A 504 -32.11 -23.48 1.03
N ALA A 505 -31.99 -23.93 2.28
CA ALA A 505 -32.10 -25.35 2.54
C ALA A 505 -33.55 -25.76 2.33
N VAL A 506 -33.90 -26.21 1.13
CA VAL A 506 -35.15 -26.95 0.89
C VAL A 506 -35.06 -28.20 1.75
N LYS A 507 -35.72 -28.17 2.92
CA LYS A 507 -36.02 -29.42 3.63
C LYS A 507 -37.02 -30.18 2.77
N PRO A 508 -36.81 -31.46 2.49
CA PRO A 508 -37.85 -32.27 1.88
C PRO A 508 -39.10 -32.21 2.78
N ALA A 509 -40.25 -31.94 2.16
CA ALA A 509 -41.51 -31.84 2.81
C ALA A 509 -41.82 -33.11 3.59
N SER A 510 -41.87 -33.04 4.91
CA SER A 510 -42.63 -33.96 5.74
C SER A 510 -43.99 -33.31 5.97
N ILE A 511 -44.99 -33.97 5.41
CA ILE A 511 -46.41 -33.69 5.57
C ILE A 511 -46.77 -33.92 7.03
N GLU A 512 -47.30 -32.89 7.70
CA GLU A 512 -48.42 -32.96 8.63
C GLU A 512 -48.71 -31.56 9.18
N ALA A 513 -49.92 -31.10 8.87
CA ALA A 513 -50.51 -29.89 9.44
C ALA A 513 -51.29 -30.25 10.73
N PRO A 514 -51.50 -29.27 11.66
CA PRO A 514 -52.87 -28.81 11.78
C PRO A 514 -53.01 -27.28 11.82
N MET A 515 -54.11 -26.85 11.21
CA MET A 515 -54.61 -25.48 11.23
C MET A 515 -54.96 -25.03 12.65
N VAL A 516 -54.54 -23.83 13.04
CA VAL A 516 -55.24 -23.00 14.02
C VAL A 516 -55.40 -21.60 13.43
N ALA A 517 -56.63 -21.13 13.50
CA ALA A 517 -57.10 -19.90 12.89
C ALA A 517 -56.45 -18.64 13.46
N ALA A 518 -56.07 -17.73 12.57
CA ALA A 518 -55.63 -16.40 12.92
C ALA A 518 -56.81 -15.47 13.10
N GLN A 519 -56.92 -14.83 14.27
CA GLN A 519 -57.75 -13.65 14.47
C GLN A 519 -56.97 -12.39 14.04
N ALA A 520 -57.60 -11.65 13.13
CA ALA A 520 -57.11 -10.36 12.68
C ALA A 520 -57.31 -9.31 13.80
N VAL A 521 -56.25 -8.64 14.17
CA VAL A 521 -56.31 -7.41 14.96
C VAL A 521 -56.00 -6.24 14.02
N GLU A 522 -57.04 -5.43 13.79
CA GLU A 522 -56.91 -4.13 13.11
C GLU A 522 -56.11 -3.16 13.97
N MET A 523 -54.99 -2.70 13.46
CA MET A 523 -54.25 -1.57 14.05
C MET A 523 -54.52 -0.29 13.24
N LYS A 524 -55.11 0.69 13.93
CA LYS A 524 -55.34 2.05 13.44
C LYS A 524 -54.00 2.75 13.11
N LYS A 525 -54.00 3.41 11.97
CA LYS A 525 -52.94 4.37 11.57
C LYS A 525 -52.93 5.57 12.51
N PRO A 526 -51.76 6.07 12.94
CA PRO A 526 -51.68 7.42 13.49
C PRO A 526 -51.64 8.46 12.36
N GLU A 527 -52.37 9.52 12.56
CA GLU A 527 -52.36 10.72 11.70
C GLU A 527 -51.04 11.44 11.74
N VAL A 528 -50.62 11.87 10.56
CA VAL A 528 -49.46 12.73 10.32
C VAL A 528 -49.80 14.15 10.72
N GLN A 529 -49.09 14.74 11.67
CA GLN A 529 -48.96 16.19 11.78
C GLN A 529 -47.69 16.65 11.09
N ALA A 530 -47.88 17.59 10.19
CA ALA A 530 -46.83 18.23 9.42
C ALA A 530 -46.14 19.34 10.25
N GLU A 531 -44.92 19.65 9.76
CA GLU A 531 -44.10 20.85 10.02
C GLU A 531 -43.09 20.70 11.17
N GLU A 532 -41.76 20.73 10.80
CA GLU A 532 -41.03 21.95 10.58
C GLU A 532 -39.70 21.66 9.85
N ASP A 533 -39.34 22.55 8.94
CA ASP A 533 -38.10 22.67 8.22
C ASP A 533 -36.86 22.65 9.14
N PHE A 534 -36.06 21.60 9.06
CA PHE A 534 -34.67 21.70 9.44
C PHE A 534 -33.81 21.64 8.17
N ALA A 535 -33.09 22.72 7.96
CA ALA A 535 -32.09 22.85 6.93
C ALA A 535 -31.21 21.60 6.86
N THR A 536 -31.20 20.97 5.71
CA THR A 536 -30.34 19.85 5.37
C THR A 536 -28.89 20.19 5.70
N ALA A 537 -28.36 19.56 6.73
CA ALA A 537 -26.91 19.49 6.93
C ALA A 537 -26.31 18.84 5.69
N ALA A 538 -25.27 19.47 5.13
CA ALA A 538 -24.53 18.91 4.02
C ALA A 538 -24.04 17.49 4.37
N PRO A 539 -24.09 16.54 3.45
CA PRO A 539 -23.63 15.18 3.73
C PRO A 539 -22.17 15.21 4.16
N VAL A 540 -21.91 14.60 5.31
CA VAL A 540 -20.55 14.38 5.81
C VAL A 540 -19.77 13.62 4.73
N PRO A 541 -18.60 14.10 4.29
CA PRO A 541 -17.77 13.34 3.36
C PRO A 541 -17.41 12.01 4.02
N LEU A 542 -17.88 10.93 3.45
CA LEU A 542 -17.47 9.58 3.85
C LEU A 542 -15.95 9.48 3.69
N ALA A 543 -15.25 9.17 4.79
CA ALA A 543 -13.88 8.71 4.73
C ALA A 543 -13.79 7.64 3.64
N CYS A 544 -12.73 7.70 2.83
CA CYS A 544 -12.48 6.86 1.68
C CYS A 544 -13.09 5.46 1.86
N SER A 545 -14.31 5.25 1.37
CA SER A 545 -14.96 3.97 1.41
C SER A 545 -14.70 3.26 0.09
N ILE A 546 -14.53 1.97 0.15
CA ILE A 546 -14.39 1.08 -1.01
C ILE A 546 -15.56 1.23 -1.99
N ASP A 547 -16.70 1.72 -1.49
CA ASP A 547 -17.91 1.95 -2.26
C ASP A 547 -17.96 3.32 -2.96
N ASN A 548 -16.92 4.15 -2.81
CA ASN A 548 -16.83 5.39 -3.55
C ASN A 548 -16.00 5.17 -4.83
N PRO A 549 -16.66 4.98 -6.01
CA PRO A 549 -15.97 4.82 -7.28
C PRO A 549 -15.23 6.09 -7.72
N ASP A 550 -15.48 7.23 -7.06
CA ASP A 550 -14.85 8.52 -7.31
C ASP A 550 -13.67 8.80 -6.36
N CYS A 551 -13.19 7.80 -5.60
CA CYS A 551 -11.97 7.96 -4.81
C CYS A 551 -10.74 7.99 -5.72
N GLU A 552 -10.48 9.16 -6.29
CA GLU A 552 -9.38 9.44 -7.22
C GLU A 552 -8.00 9.47 -6.53
N ALA A 553 -7.94 9.30 -5.22
CA ALA A 553 -6.68 9.27 -4.48
C ALA A 553 -5.81 8.04 -4.78
N CYS A 554 -6.33 7.08 -5.54
CA CYS A 554 -5.64 5.84 -5.91
C CYS A 554 -5.29 5.75 -7.40
N GLN A 555 -5.38 6.85 -8.15
CA GLN A 555 -5.04 6.85 -9.58
C GLN A 555 -3.64 7.36 -9.83
#